data_5f58f8e97981df7f439d31fc404e2c47
#
_entry.id   5f58f8e97981df7f439d31fc404e2c47
#
_cell.length_a   1.000
_cell.length_b   1.000
_cell.length_c   1.000
_cell.angle_alpha   90.00
_cell.angle_beta   90.00
_cell.angle_gamma   90.00
#
_symmetry.space_group_name_H-M   'P 1'
#
loop_
_entity.id
_entity.type
_entity.pdbx_description
1 polymer ?
#
loop_
_entity_poly.entity_id
_entity_poly.type
_entity_poly.pdbx_seq_one_letter_code
_entity_poly.pdbx_strand_id
1 'polypeptide(L)'
;MGISTIIKRSGKVSCFSQNRFIHNKMKNNTMGVYVIMVRMIIGDNGKGKSKVLLEKVNADVKEILGNVVFLDSSTKHMYELNNKIRLINVSEYLVSNSDMFVGFLSGIISQDHDLQQMYFDNFLGLANCTVDTLEKVVTDLEVISEKFNVDMFLSVSTSKGPIPESLKDRVMVEL
;
A
#
# COMPACT_ATOMS: atom_id res chain seq x y z
N MET A 1 -19.77 24.56 7.15
CA MET A 1 -19.07 24.75 8.43
C MET A 1 -18.16 23.54 8.61
N GLY A 2 -16.86 23.78 8.56
CA GLY A 2 -15.84 22.75 8.58
C GLY A 2 -15.68 22.11 9.95
N ILE A 3 -15.21 20.87 9.94
CA ILE A 3 -14.52 20.30 11.10
C ILE A 3 -13.20 19.74 10.60
N SER A 4 -12.20 20.61 10.67
CA SER A 4 -10.81 20.25 10.69
C SER A 4 -10.48 19.79 12.11
N THR A 5 -10.22 18.53 12.32
CA THR A 5 -9.69 18.07 13.61
C THR A 5 -8.30 17.52 13.42
N ILE A 6 -7.35 18.40 13.69
CA ILE A 6 -5.96 18.08 13.97
C ILE A 6 -5.93 17.40 15.34
N ILE A 7 -5.50 16.16 15.44
CA ILE A 7 -5.15 15.55 16.74
C ILE A 7 -3.66 15.35 16.80
N LYS A 8 -3.02 16.21 17.61
CA LYS A 8 -1.66 16.02 18.12
C LYS A 8 -1.70 15.22 19.44
N ARG A 9 -0.79 14.23 19.53
CA ARG A 9 -0.22 13.59 20.74
C ARG A 9 -1.11 12.65 21.55
N SER A 10 -0.85 11.37 21.43
CA SER A 10 -0.30 10.48 22.49
C SER A 10 -0.47 9.04 22.01
N GLY A 11 0.57 8.24 22.15
CA GLY A 11 0.68 6.88 21.65
C GLY A 11 -0.43 5.94 22.11
N LYS A 12 -1.43 5.78 21.29
CA LYS A 12 -2.31 4.61 21.22
C LYS A 12 -2.82 4.53 19.80
N VAL A 13 -2.39 3.49 19.09
CA VAL A 13 -2.89 3.10 17.79
C VAL A 13 -4.34 2.62 17.97
N SER A 14 -5.30 3.53 17.86
CA SER A 14 -6.72 3.20 17.80
C SER A 14 -7.44 4.19 16.90
N CYS A 15 -7.24 4.04 15.59
CA CYS A 15 -8.10 4.69 14.61
C CYS A 15 -8.05 3.97 13.25
N PHE A 16 -8.27 2.66 13.24
CA PHE A 16 -8.37 1.88 12.00
C PHE A 16 -9.81 1.52 11.61
N SER A 17 -10.83 1.93 12.37
CA SER A 17 -12.19 1.39 12.18
C SER A 17 -13.20 2.32 11.49
N GLN A 18 -12.82 3.49 10.98
CA GLN A 18 -13.82 4.43 10.44
C GLN A 18 -13.80 4.69 8.93
N ASN A 19 -12.94 4.03 8.14
CA ASN A 19 -12.96 4.24 6.68
C ASN A 19 -13.74 3.19 5.88
N ARG A 20 -14.60 2.42 6.54
CA ARG A 20 -15.37 1.33 5.89
C ARG A 20 -16.61 1.77 5.11
N PHE A 21 -17.05 3.02 5.23
CA PHE A 21 -18.32 3.47 4.66
C PHE A 21 -18.23 4.17 3.30
N ILE A 22 -17.06 4.36 2.71
CA ILE A 22 -16.93 5.07 1.43
C ILE A 22 -16.82 4.11 0.23
N HIS A 23 -16.68 2.81 0.47
CA HIS A 23 -16.43 1.82 -0.60
C HIS A 23 -17.68 1.35 -1.37
N ASN A 24 -18.89 1.77 -0.99
CA ASN A 24 -20.11 1.31 -1.67
C ASN A 24 -21.13 2.43 -1.82
N LYS A 25 -20.94 3.33 -2.75
CA LYS A 25 -21.97 4.04 -3.51
C LYS A 25 -21.48 5.40 -3.98
N MET A 26 -21.11 5.48 -5.24
CA MET A 26 -21.51 6.59 -6.11
C MET A 26 -20.87 6.40 -7.50
N LYS A 27 -21.42 5.49 -8.26
CA LYS A 27 -21.52 5.71 -9.71
C LYS A 27 -22.69 6.65 -9.88
N ASN A 28 -22.46 7.94 -9.90
CA ASN A 28 -23.18 8.98 -10.59
C ASN A 28 -22.79 10.37 -10.05
N ASN A 29 -21.98 11.05 -10.86
CA ASN A 29 -21.96 12.49 -11.11
C ASN A 29 -22.10 13.44 -9.91
N THR A 30 -21.02 14.09 -9.56
CA THR A 30 -20.78 15.51 -9.23
C THR A 30 -19.76 15.66 -8.09
N MET A 31 -18.65 16.35 -8.40
CA MET A 31 -17.48 16.65 -7.58
C MET A 31 -16.61 15.43 -7.23
N GLY A 32 -15.48 15.33 -7.92
CA GLY A 32 -14.53 14.21 -7.78
C GLY A 32 -14.01 14.10 -6.35
N VAL A 33 -14.54 13.14 -5.61
CA VAL A 33 -13.86 12.60 -4.45
C VAL A 33 -12.77 11.68 -4.99
N TYR A 34 -11.53 12.16 -5.02
CA TYR A 34 -10.38 11.30 -5.32
C TYR A 34 -10.26 10.30 -4.18
N VAL A 35 -10.62 9.06 -4.44
CA VAL A 35 -10.36 7.95 -3.51
C VAL A 35 -8.88 7.60 -3.66
N ILE A 36 -8.07 7.95 -2.68
CA ILE A 36 -6.65 7.57 -2.66
C ILE A 36 -6.58 6.07 -2.38
N MET A 37 -6.25 5.29 -3.39
CA MET A 37 -6.15 3.82 -3.31
C MET A 37 -4.71 3.36 -3.07
N VAL A 38 -3.71 4.19 -3.37
CA VAL A 38 -2.30 3.93 -3.07
C VAL A 38 -1.89 4.73 -1.83
N ARG A 39 -1.48 4.05 -0.76
CA ARG A 39 -1.12 4.67 0.53
C ARG A 39 0.25 4.23 0.98
N MET A 40 0.96 5.11 1.68
CA MET A 40 2.34 4.88 2.09
C MET A 40 2.53 4.96 3.60
N ILE A 41 3.35 4.05 4.13
CA ILE A 41 3.96 4.11 5.45
C ILE A 41 5.41 4.49 5.23
N ILE A 42 5.80 5.67 5.69
CA ILE A 42 7.15 6.20 5.48
C ILE A 42 7.94 6.26 6.78
N GLY A 43 9.25 6.29 6.67
CA GLY A 43 10.17 6.44 7.82
C GLY A 43 11.55 5.90 7.50
N ASP A 44 12.50 6.15 8.39
CA ASP A 44 13.86 5.65 8.25
C ASP A 44 13.97 4.14 8.42
N ASN A 45 15.11 3.58 8.03
CA ASN A 45 15.38 2.16 8.26
C ASN A 45 15.35 1.85 9.76
N GLY A 46 14.76 0.70 10.11
CA GLY A 46 14.65 0.26 11.51
C GLY A 46 13.53 0.90 12.34
N LYS A 47 12.76 1.85 11.79
CA LYS A 47 11.68 2.53 12.52
C LYS A 47 10.36 1.72 12.65
N GLY A 48 10.33 0.49 12.16
CA GLY A 48 9.18 -0.41 12.36
C GLY A 48 8.10 -0.34 11.27
N LYS A 49 8.40 0.18 10.08
CA LYS A 49 7.45 0.22 8.94
C LYS A 49 6.84 -1.14 8.62
N SER A 50 7.68 -2.18 8.53
CA SER A 50 7.24 -3.56 8.27
C SER A 50 6.27 -4.05 9.34
N LYS A 51 6.53 -3.72 10.64
CA LYS A 51 5.63 -4.09 11.73
C LYS A 51 4.26 -3.45 11.58
N VAL A 52 4.21 -2.15 11.28
CA VAL A 52 2.95 -1.41 11.06
C VAL A 52 2.21 -1.99 9.85
N LEU A 53 2.94 -2.34 8.78
CA LEU A 53 2.35 -2.96 7.58
C LEU A 53 1.76 -4.34 7.87
N LEU A 54 2.47 -5.18 8.66
CA LEU A 54 2.01 -6.51 9.09
C LEU A 54 0.79 -6.42 10.03
N GLU A 55 0.80 -5.51 10.99
CA GLU A 55 -0.35 -5.27 11.86
C GLU A 55 -1.58 -4.87 11.05
N LYS A 56 -1.39 -3.98 10.06
CA LYS A 56 -2.46 -3.53 9.19
C LYS A 56 -3.04 -4.66 8.35
N VAL A 57 -2.21 -5.41 7.61
CA VAL A 57 -2.70 -6.48 6.73
C VAL A 57 -3.41 -7.59 7.51
N ASN A 58 -2.92 -7.93 8.71
CA ASN A 58 -3.56 -8.93 9.58
C ASN A 58 -4.89 -8.44 10.19
N ALA A 59 -5.06 -7.14 10.32
CA ALA A 59 -6.34 -6.56 10.72
C ALA A 59 -7.32 -6.54 9.54
N ASP A 60 -6.88 -6.04 8.38
CA ASP A 60 -7.73 -5.82 7.20
C ASP A 60 -8.27 -7.15 6.63
N VAL A 61 -7.45 -8.22 6.60
CA VAL A 61 -7.85 -9.54 6.08
C VAL A 61 -9.04 -10.16 6.82
N LYS A 62 -9.33 -9.73 8.04
CA LYS A 62 -10.49 -10.21 8.82
C LYS A 62 -11.79 -9.54 8.38
N GLU A 63 -11.69 -8.42 7.72
CA GLU A 63 -12.77 -7.51 7.43
C GLU A 63 -13.17 -7.53 5.95
N ILE A 64 -12.26 -7.86 5.05
CA ILE A 64 -12.49 -7.91 3.61
C ILE A 64 -13.01 -9.27 3.17
N LEU A 65 -13.76 -9.28 2.08
CA LEU A 65 -14.34 -10.50 1.51
C LEU A 65 -13.46 -11.13 0.43
N GLY A 66 -12.65 -10.32 -0.25
CA GLY A 66 -11.78 -10.76 -1.33
C GLY A 66 -10.40 -11.17 -0.86
N ASN A 67 -9.50 -11.32 -1.81
CA ASN A 67 -8.15 -11.80 -1.59
C ASN A 67 -7.19 -10.66 -1.22
N VAL A 68 -6.16 -11.01 -0.46
CA VAL A 68 -5.07 -10.12 -0.04
C VAL A 68 -3.74 -10.73 -0.45
N VAL A 69 -2.89 -9.91 -1.06
CA VAL A 69 -1.52 -10.27 -1.41
C VAL A 69 -0.54 -9.41 -0.63
N PHE A 70 0.47 -10.05 -0.05
CA PHE A 70 1.60 -9.40 0.59
C PHE A 70 2.87 -9.71 -0.21
N LEU A 71 3.57 -8.68 -0.67
CA LEU A 71 4.82 -8.79 -1.44
C LEU A 71 6.01 -8.40 -0.55
N ASP A 72 7.01 -9.26 -0.53
CA ASP A 72 8.28 -9.04 0.17
C ASP A 72 9.44 -9.53 -0.72
N SER A 73 10.65 -9.16 -0.41
CA SER A 73 11.89 -9.68 -1.00
C SER A 73 12.36 -10.99 -0.36
N SER A 74 11.62 -11.51 0.60
CA SER A 74 11.94 -12.74 1.33
C SER A 74 10.68 -13.39 1.90
N THR A 75 10.83 -14.58 2.49
CA THR A 75 9.75 -15.30 3.19
C THR A 75 9.77 -15.11 4.71
N LYS A 76 10.57 -14.17 5.23
CA LYS A 76 10.80 -13.98 6.68
C LYS A 76 9.52 -13.74 7.48
N HIS A 77 8.52 -13.09 6.88
CA HIS A 77 7.24 -12.77 7.54
C HIS A 77 6.15 -13.84 7.38
N MET A 78 6.49 -15.00 6.79
CA MET A 78 5.52 -16.07 6.49
C MET A 78 4.71 -16.51 7.73
N TYR A 79 5.35 -16.57 8.90
CA TYR A 79 4.70 -16.99 10.14
C TYR A 79 3.97 -15.86 10.89
N GLU A 80 4.19 -14.61 10.48
CA GLU A 80 3.54 -13.44 11.06
C GLU A 80 2.25 -13.06 10.33
N LEU A 81 2.08 -13.56 9.11
CA LEU A 81 0.92 -13.32 8.26
C LEU A 81 -0.19 -14.32 8.54
N ASN A 82 -1.45 -13.83 8.51
CA ASN A 82 -2.62 -14.70 8.54
C ASN A 82 -2.61 -15.64 7.32
N ASN A 83 -3.02 -16.88 7.49
CA ASN A 83 -3.03 -17.90 6.44
C ASN A 83 -3.93 -17.60 5.22
N LYS A 84 -4.82 -16.62 5.32
CA LYS A 84 -5.62 -16.10 4.19
C LYS A 84 -4.87 -15.11 3.32
N ILE A 85 -3.69 -14.64 3.75
CA ILE A 85 -2.87 -13.69 3.01
C ILE A 85 -1.90 -14.48 2.14
N ARG A 86 -1.92 -14.23 0.84
CA ARG A 86 -0.95 -14.81 -0.09
C ARG A 86 0.36 -14.03 -0.02
N LEU A 87 1.41 -14.66 0.50
CA LEU A 87 2.77 -14.10 0.46
C LEU A 87 3.43 -14.39 -0.89
N ILE A 88 3.99 -13.37 -1.53
CA ILE A 88 4.80 -13.49 -2.74
C ILE A 88 6.20 -12.96 -2.46
N ASN A 89 7.20 -13.82 -2.60
CA ASN A 89 8.60 -13.44 -2.58
C ASN A 89 9.01 -12.95 -3.97
N VAL A 90 9.13 -11.64 -4.15
CA VAL A 90 9.42 -11.03 -5.46
C VAL A 90 10.83 -11.40 -5.96
N SER A 91 11.78 -11.72 -5.06
CA SER A 91 13.14 -12.08 -5.44
C SER A 91 13.24 -13.42 -6.19
N GLU A 92 12.19 -14.24 -6.17
CA GLU A 92 12.12 -15.49 -6.94
C GLU A 92 11.78 -15.26 -8.42
N TYR A 93 11.42 -14.03 -8.79
CA TYR A 93 11.01 -13.67 -10.14
C TYR A 93 12.03 -12.72 -10.78
N LEU A 94 12.09 -12.71 -12.11
CA LEU A 94 13.01 -11.87 -12.87
C LEU A 94 12.53 -10.41 -12.95
N VAL A 95 12.41 -9.75 -11.79
CA VAL A 95 12.03 -8.33 -11.70
C VAL A 95 13.29 -7.51 -11.48
N SER A 96 13.79 -6.84 -12.51
CA SER A 96 15.06 -6.10 -12.47
C SER A 96 14.90 -4.57 -12.55
N ASN A 97 13.72 -4.07 -12.84
CA ASN A 97 13.41 -2.64 -12.91
C ASN A 97 11.94 -2.37 -12.61
N SER A 98 11.58 -1.10 -12.48
CA SER A 98 10.23 -0.68 -12.10
C SER A 98 9.16 -1.03 -13.15
N ASP A 99 9.47 -0.97 -14.43
CA ASP A 99 8.51 -1.30 -15.48
C ASP A 99 8.17 -2.80 -15.47
N MET A 100 9.18 -3.67 -15.25
CA MET A 100 8.98 -5.11 -15.04
C MET A 100 8.16 -5.38 -13.77
N PHE A 101 8.39 -4.61 -12.71
CA PHE A 101 7.61 -4.72 -11.48
C PHE A 101 6.14 -4.39 -11.70
N VAL A 102 5.84 -3.30 -12.39
CA VAL A 102 4.46 -2.91 -12.75
C VAL A 102 3.79 -3.99 -13.62
N GLY A 103 4.53 -4.55 -14.59
CA GLY A 103 4.07 -5.67 -15.40
C GLY A 103 3.78 -6.94 -14.57
N PHE A 104 4.66 -7.24 -13.61
CA PHE A 104 4.49 -8.36 -12.67
C PHE A 104 3.22 -8.21 -11.82
N LEU A 105 2.96 -7.01 -11.28
CA LEU A 105 1.73 -6.73 -10.54
C LEU A 105 0.48 -6.85 -11.40
N SER A 106 0.54 -6.36 -12.63
CA SER A 106 -0.55 -6.51 -13.61
C SER A 106 -0.86 -7.98 -13.86
N GLY A 107 0.16 -8.84 -13.92
CA GLY A 107 0.02 -10.30 -14.04
C GLY A 107 -0.68 -10.92 -12.82
N ILE A 108 -0.32 -10.51 -11.59
CA ILE A 108 -0.97 -10.98 -10.36
C ILE A 108 -2.45 -10.58 -10.35
N ILE A 109 -2.76 -9.32 -10.66
CA ILE A 109 -4.12 -8.79 -10.67
C ILE A 109 -4.97 -9.47 -11.74
N SER A 110 -4.39 -9.76 -12.91
CA SER A 110 -5.11 -10.40 -14.02
C SER A 110 -5.57 -11.81 -13.72
N GLN A 111 -4.91 -12.51 -12.81
CA GLN A 111 -5.27 -13.88 -12.40
C GLN A 111 -6.31 -13.96 -11.30
N ASP A 112 -6.52 -12.86 -10.56
CA ASP A 112 -7.32 -12.87 -9.34
C ASP A 112 -8.33 -11.72 -9.35
N HIS A 113 -9.51 -12.01 -9.85
CA HIS A 113 -10.61 -11.04 -9.93
C HIS A 113 -11.20 -10.65 -8.56
N ASP A 114 -10.93 -11.44 -7.53
CA ASP A 114 -11.37 -11.18 -6.16
C ASP A 114 -10.30 -10.45 -5.32
N LEU A 115 -9.17 -10.09 -5.92
CA LEU A 115 -8.11 -9.35 -5.25
C LEU A 115 -8.59 -7.95 -4.88
N GLN A 116 -8.53 -7.63 -3.59
CA GLN A 116 -8.97 -6.33 -3.06
C GLN A 116 -7.83 -5.49 -2.51
N GLN A 117 -6.78 -6.12 -1.99
CA GLN A 117 -5.68 -5.38 -1.37
C GLN A 117 -4.32 -5.99 -1.68
N MET A 118 -3.33 -5.12 -1.89
CA MET A 118 -1.92 -5.48 -2.04
C MET A 118 -1.05 -4.70 -1.05
N TYR A 119 -0.13 -5.38 -0.41
CA TYR A 119 0.82 -4.83 0.56
C TYR A 119 2.24 -5.06 0.10
N PHE A 120 3.10 -4.05 0.24
CA PHE A 120 4.47 -4.06 -0.28
C PHE A 120 5.45 -3.69 0.82
N ASP A 121 6.21 -4.65 1.34
CA ASP A 121 7.29 -4.36 2.29
C ASP A 121 8.58 -3.98 1.54
N ASN A 122 9.26 -2.94 2.02
CA ASN A 122 10.46 -2.40 1.38
C ASN A 122 10.25 -2.05 -0.11
N PHE A 123 9.24 -1.23 -0.40
CA PHE A 123 8.78 -0.95 -1.76
C PHE A 123 9.88 -0.52 -2.73
N LEU A 124 10.81 0.37 -2.32
CA LEU A 124 11.91 0.81 -3.17
C LEU A 124 12.80 -0.35 -3.63
N GLY A 125 13.01 -1.33 -2.75
CA GLY A 125 13.75 -2.55 -3.08
C GLY A 125 12.98 -3.47 -4.01
N LEU A 126 11.68 -3.67 -3.77
CA LEU A 126 10.83 -4.53 -4.59
C LEU A 126 10.68 -4.00 -6.02
N ALA A 127 10.44 -2.70 -6.15
CA ALA A 127 10.22 -2.04 -7.43
C ALA A 127 11.53 -1.71 -8.17
N ASN A 128 12.69 -1.99 -7.56
CA ASN A 128 14.01 -1.57 -8.07
C ASN A 128 14.00 -0.09 -8.50
N CYS A 129 13.44 0.78 -7.65
CA CYS A 129 13.34 2.20 -7.89
C CYS A 129 14.06 3.02 -6.81
N THR A 130 14.33 4.28 -7.13
CA THR A 130 14.88 5.27 -6.21
C THR A 130 13.80 6.26 -5.78
N VAL A 131 14.10 7.12 -4.81
CA VAL A 131 13.19 8.20 -4.41
C VAL A 131 12.86 9.13 -5.59
N ASP A 132 13.84 9.38 -6.48
CA ASP A 132 13.66 10.24 -7.65
C ASP A 132 12.69 9.65 -8.69
N THR A 133 12.61 8.32 -8.79
CA THR A 133 11.72 7.62 -9.72
C THR A 133 10.42 7.14 -9.06
N LEU A 134 10.30 7.31 -7.75
CA LEU A 134 9.16 6.84 -6.96
C LEU A 134 7.84 7.43 -7.45
N GLU A 135 7.81 8.71 -7.78
CA GLU A 135 6.60 9.40 -8.25
C GLU A 135 6.02 8.75 -9.51
N LYS A 136 6.89 8.45 -10.50
CA LYS A 136 6.45 7.75 -11.72
C LYS A 136 5.84 6.40 -11.39
N VAL A 137 6.53 5.60 -10.56
CA VAL A 137 6.07 4.25 -10.22
C VAL A 137 4.74 4.29 -9.45
N VAL A 138 4.60 5.21 -8.50
CA VAL A 138 3.34 5.39 -7.75
C VAL A 138 2.20 5.81 -8.69
N THR A 139 2.47 6.70 -9.65
CA THR A 139 1.47 7.09 -10.66
C THR A 139 1.01 5.90 -11.49
N ASP A 140 1.93 5.04 -11.92
CA ASP A 140 1.59 3.81 -12.66
C ASP A 140 0.76 2.85 -11.80
N LEU A 141 1.07 2.74 -10.50
CA LEU A 141 0.28 1.95 -9.54
C LEU A 141 -1.12 2.53 -9.32
N GLU A 142 -1.26 3.85 -9.24
CA GLU A 142 -2.56 4.52 -9.09
C GLU A 142 -3.49 4.20 -10.27
N VAL A 143 -2.96 4.22 -11.50
CA VAL A 143 -3.72 3.86 -12.71
C VAL A 143 -4.23 2.42 -12.64
N ILE A 144 -3.39 1.48 -12.20
CA ILE A 144 -3.76 0.07 -12.06
C ILE A 144 -4.76 -0.11 -10.91
N SER A 145 -4.48 0.48 -9.77
CA SER A 145 -5.29 0.43 -8.56
C SER A 145 -6.71 0.94 -8.82
N GLU A 146 -6.84 2.08 -9.49
CA GLU A 146 -8.14 2.65 -9.86
C GLU A 146 -8.89 1.76 -10.87
N LYS A 147 -8.18 1.29 -11.91
CA LYS A 147 -8.78 0.46 -12.96
C LYS A 147 -9.35 -0.85 -12.44
N PHE A 148 -8.66 -1.50 -11.51
CA PHE A 148 -9.01 -2.81 -10.98
C PHE A 148 -9.65 -2.76 -9.60
N ASN A 149 -9.77 -1.59 -9.00
CA ASN A 149 -10.33 -1.37 -7.66
C ASN A 149 -9.57 -2.15 -6.58
N VAL A 150 -8.24 -2.09 -6.60
CA VAL A 150 -7.34 -2.77 -5.66
C VAL A 150 -6.61 -1.73 -4.82
N ASP A 151 -6.81 -1.71 -3.51
CA ASP A 151 -6.07 -0.86 -2.58
C ASP A 151 -4.61 -1.31 -2.43
N MET A 152 -3.67 -0.38 -2.44
CA MET A 152 -2.24 -0.67 -2.36
C MET A 152 -1.60 0.05 -1.17
N PHE A 153 -0.82 -0.68 -0.37
CA PHE A 153 -0.15 -0.17 0.82
C PHE A 153 1.36 -0.41 0.73
N LEU A 154 2.14 0.67 0.69
CA LEU A 154 3.58 0.64 0.44
C LEU A 154 4.35 0.99 1.71
N SER A 155 5.35 0.20 2.10
CA SER A 155 6.36 0.65 3.06
C SER A 155 7.55 1.26 2.32
N VAL A 156 7.82 2.55 2.56
CA VAL A 156 8.84 3.31 1.83
C VAL A 156 9.85 3.89 2.81
N SER A 157 11.15 3.64 2.54
CA SER A 157 12.24 4.18 3.37
C SER A 157 12.60 5.60 2.94
N THR A 158 12.70 6.51 3.92
CA THR A 158 13.18 7.88 3.75
C THR A 158 14.69 8.04 3.95
N SER A 159 15.40 6.95 4.31
CA SER A 159 16.85 6.98 4.60
C SER A 159 17.71 7.39 3.40
N LYS A 160 17.19 7.34 2.17
CA LYS A 160 17.89 7.74 0.94
C LYS A 160 17.44 9.09 0.38
N GLY A 161 16.53 9.75 1.04
CA GLY A 161 15.99 11.06 0.65
C GLY A 161 14.53 11.24 1.04
N PRO A 162 14.05 12.49 1.08
CA PRO A 162 12.66 12.80 1.40
C PRO A 162 11.73 12.34 0.28
N ILE A 163 10.51 11.98 0.66
CA ILE A 163 9.44 11.67 -0.30
C ILE A 163 9.10 12.93 -1.12
N PRO A 164 8.87 12.81 -2.43
CA PRO A 164 8.40 13.91 -3.27
C PRO A 164 7.16 14.58 -2.70
N GLU A 165 7.09 15.91 -2.80
CA GLU A 165 5.98 16.70 -2.24
C GLU A 165 4.61 16.28 -2.81
N SER A 166 4.58 15.89 -4.10
CA SER A 166 3.39 15.39 -4.80
C SER A 166 2.81 14.09 -4.21
N LEU A 167 3.61 13.35 -3.44
CA LEU A 167 3.18 12.08 -2.82
C LEU A 167 2.81 12.22 -1.34
N LYS A 168 2.94 13.40 -0.74
CA LYS A 168 2.65 13.59 0.70
C LYS A 168 1.21 13.28 1.08
N ASP A 169 0.26 13.53 0.19
CA ASP A 169 -1.16 13.22 0.42
C ASP A 169 -1.44 11.71 0.50
N ARG A 170 -0.50 10.86 0.02
CA ARG A 170 -0.58 9.40 0.08
C ARG A 170 0.00 8.84 1.38
N VAL A 171 0.67 9.67 2.16
CA VAL A 171 1.29 9.23 3.42
C VAL A 171 0.22 9.07 4.49
N MET A 172 0.05 7.83 4.95
CA MET A 172 -0.88 7.51 6.03
C MET A 172 -0.21 7.44 7.40
N VAL A 173 1.07 7.07 7.44
CA VAL A 173 1.86 6.95 8.67
C VAL A 173 3.30 7.38 8.38
N GLU A 174 3.85 8.22 9.25
CA GLU A 174 5.25 8.63 9.27
C GLU A 174 5.89 8.24 10.61
N LEU A 175 7.05 7.54 10.58
CA LEU A 175 7.73 6.93 11.72
C LEU A 175 9.13 7.51 11.96
#